data_e21d9b0ab2b0b10a9706c3b5b655b6db
#
_entry.id   e21d9b0ab2b0b10a9706c3b5b655b6db
#
_cell.length_a   1.000
_cell.length_b   1.000
_cell.length_c   1.000
_cell.angle_alpha   90.00
_cell.angle_beta   90.00
_cell.angle_gamma   90.00
#
_symmetry.space_group_name_H-M   'P 1'
#
loop_
_entity.id
_entity.type
_entity.pdbx_description
1 polymer ?
#
loop_
_entity_poly.entity_id
_entity_poly.type
_entity_poly.pdbx_seq_one_letter_code
_entity_poly.pdbx_strand_id
1 'polypeptide(L)'
;MAIYGYARVSTTEQNTAAQLAAFRRAGIERIVEEKRSAVKDRPELERLLRELQEGDILVVYKLDRLARSVSHFVRVFDALKVKGVGFRSLTESIETDTAQGRMFLHLLSAFAEFERELIRERCLAGQRAARAAGKTWGKARALSDEDVIQAIRAWRSGWYKQSTLAEMLGVSTSCLRDHIHRHERRGRWMKALQK
;
A
#
# COMPACT_ATOMS: atom_id res chain seq x y z
N MET A 1 0.65 19.22 -26.57
CA MET A 1 1.88 19.21 -25.75
C MET A 1 1.85 20.42 -24.86
N ALA A 2 1.58 20.23 -23.57
CA ALA A 2 1.60 21.30 -22.56
C ALA A 2 2.64 20.95 -21.49
N ILE A 3 3.22 21.98 -20.83
CA ILE A 3 4.22 21.80 -19.78
C ILE A 3 3.61 22.25 -18.45
N TYR A 4 3.60 21.34 -17.47
CA TYR A 4 3.04 21.59 -16.16
C TYR A 4 4.14 21.50 -15.10
N GLY A 5 4.29 22.57 -14.30
CA GLY A 5 5.11 22.58 -13.11
C GLY A 5 4.31 22.08 -11.91
N TYR A 6 4.87 21.16 -11.12
CA TYR A 6 4.30 20.78 -9.83
C TYR A 6 5.20 21.25 -8.70
N ALA A 7 4.65 22.14 -7.85
CA ALA A 7 5.32 22.69 -6.68
C ALA A 7 4.66 22.18 -5.41
N ARG A 8 5.46 21.60 -4.50
CA ARG A 8 4.99 21.28 -3.15
C ARG A 8 5.47 22.34 -2.18
N VAL A 9 4.53 23.12 -1.66
CA VAL A 9 4.79 24.20 -0.72
C VAL A 9 4.62 23.72 0.72
N SER A 10 5.68 23.82 1.51
CA SER A 10 5.61 23.69 2.97
C SER A 10 5.33 25.06 3.57
N THR A 11 4.98 25.10 4.87
CA THR A 11 4.72 26.33 5.62
C THR A 11 5.89 27.32 5.66
N THR A 12 7.07 26.96 5.20
CA THR A 12 8.25 27.83 5.13
C THR A 12 8.30 28.53 3.75
N GLU A 13 8.00 29.81 3.68
CA GLU A 13 7.87 30.63 2.48
C GLU A 13 9.11 30.64 1.57
N GLN A 14 10.32 30.59 2.13
CA GLN A 14 11.57 30.66 1.37
C GLN A 14 11.75 29.55 0.34
N ASN A 15 11.37 28.32 0.67
CA ASN A 15 11.49 27.17 -0.25
C ASN A 15 10.50 27.21 -1.42
N THR A 16 9.37 27.87 -1.24
CA THR A 16 8.34 28.00 -2.28
C THR A 16 8.76 29.01 -3.33
N ALA A 17 9.27 30.18 -2.90
CA ALA A 17 9.72 31.23 -3.81
C ALA A 17 10.84 30.75 -4.74
N ALA A 18 11.79 29.96 -4.22
CA ALA A 18 12.87 29.37 -5.02
C ALA A 18 12.35 28.39 -6.10
N GLN A 19 11.36 27.54 -5.76
CA GLN A 19 10.75 26.62 -6.73
C GLN A 19 10.02 27.41 -7.85
N LEU A 20 9.19 28.37 -7.48
CA LEU A 20 8.45 29.18 -8.44
C LEU A 20 9.38 30.00 -9.34
N ALA A 21 10.45 30.58 -8.78
CA ALA A 21 11.46 31.29 -9.56
C ALA A 21 12.20 30.35 -10.55
N ALA A 22 12.46 29.09 -10.16
CA ALA A 22 13.07 28.11 -11.05
C ALA A 22 12.13 27.72 -12.20
N PHE A 23 10.84 27.51 -11.94
CA PHE A 23 9.85 27.24 -12.98
C PHE A 23 9.72 28.42 -13.96
N ARG A 24 9.66 29.64 -13.46
CA ARG A 24 9.61 30.87 -14.32
C ARG A 24 10.85 30.95 -15.21
N ARG A 25 12.05 30.73 -14.66
CA ARG A 25 13.30 30.71 -15.44
C ARG A 25 13.32 29.62 -16.51
N ALA A 26 12.66 28.51 -16.26
CA ALA A 26 12.50 27.42 -17.23
C ALA A 26 11.34 27.64 -18.21
N GLY A 27 10.66 28.82 -18.20
CA GLY A 27 9.55 29.13 -19.09
C GLY A 27 8.26 28.40 -18.81
N ILE A 28 8.07 27.89 -17.57
CA ILE A 28 6.90 27.10 -17.19
C ILE A 28 5.87 28.04 -16.56
N GLU A 29 4.74 28.22 -17.22
CA GLU A 29 3.67 29.11 -16.81
C GLU A 29 2.55 28.39 -16.03
N ARG A 30 2.28 27.12 -16.39
CA ARG A 30 1.24 26.32 -15.75
C ARG A 30 1.79 25.59 -14.53
N ILE A 31 1.61 26.19 -13.35
CA ILE A 31 2.13 25.64 -12.10
C ILE A 31 0.98 25.22 -11.20
N VAL A 32 1.00 23.95 -10.78
CA VAL A 32 0.07 23.39 -9.80
C VAL A 32 0.77 23.35 -8.44
N GLU A 33 0.18 24.02 -7.45
CA GLU A 33 0.74 24.12 -6.11
C GLU A 33 0.00 23.23 -5.13
N GLU A 34 0.73 22.33 -4.48
CA GLU A 34 0.23 21.51 -3.39
C GLU A 34 0.54 22.16 -2.04
N LYS A 35 -0.47 22.79 -1.41
CA LYS A 35 -0.36 23.49 -0.11
C LYS A 35 -0.66 22.57 1.06
N ARG A 36 0.14 21.53 1.31
CA ARG A 36 -0.06 20.64 2.47
C ARG A 36 1.24 20.11 3.04
N SER A 37 1.22 19.88 4.37
CA SER A 37 2.29 19.19 5.09
C SER A 37 2.38 17.72 4.67
N ALA A 38 3.58 17.17 4.80
CA ALA A 38 4.08 15.90 4.23
C ALA A 38 3.30 14.60 4.56
N VAL A 39 2.19 14.62 5.30
CA VAL A 39 1.73 13.44 6.03
C VAL A 39 0.62 12.63 5.37
N LYS A 40 -0.26 13.22 4.56
CA LYS A 40 -1.34 12.44 3.92
C LYS A 40 -1.60 12.89 2.47
N ASP A 41 -2.65 12.80 1.93
CA ASP A 41 -3.11 12.91 0.56
C ASP A 41 -2.53 14.10 -0.24
N ARG A 42 -2.28 13.89 -1.52
CA ARG A 42 -1.82 14.92 -2.47
C ARG A 42 -2.89 15.12 -3.55
N PRO A 43 -4.01 15.73 -3.21
CA PRO A 43 -5.15 15.84 -4.13
C PRO A 43 -4.82 16.61 -5.41
N GLU A 44 -3.96 17.64 -5.32
CA GLU A 44 -3.57 18.41 -6.50
C GLU A 44 -2.64 17.59 -7.43
N LEU A 45 -1.70 16.82 -6.88
CA LEU A 45 -0.89 15.90 -7.68
C LEU A 45 -1.77 14.84 -8.35
N GLU A 46 -2.67 14.21 -7.60
CA GLU A 46 -3.55 13.19 -8.13
C GLU A 46 -4.51 13.73 -9.20
N ARG A 47 -5.01 14.96 -9.01
CA ARG A 47 -5.81 15.67 -10.01
C ARG A 47 -4.98 15.91 -11.26
N LEU A 48 -3.78 16.48 -11.12
CA LEU A 48 -2.87 16.76 -12.23
C LEU A 48 -2.54 15.46 -13.00
N LEU A 49 -2.20 14.38 -12.31
CA LEU A 49 -1.92 13.10 -12.95
C LEU A 49 -3.11 12.52 -13.74
N ARG A 50 -4.35 12.84 -13.34
CA ARG A 50 -5.56 12.48 -14.12
C ARG A 50 -5.74 13.34 -15.37
N GLU A 51 -5.47 14.65 -15.26
CA GLU A 51 -5.67 15.64 -16.33
C GLU A 51 -4.61 15.59 -17.43
N LEU A 52 -3.37 15.16 -17.10
CA LEU A 52 -2.28 15.04 -18.06
C LEU A 52 -2.62 14.08 -19.19
N GLN A 53 -2.30 14.50 -20.43
CA GLN A 53 -2.53 13.78 -21.68
C GLN A 53 -1.22 13.37 -22.34
N GLU A 54 -1.29 12.48 -23.32
CA GLU A 54 -0.15 12.05 -24.12
C GLU A 54 0.57 13.25 -24.77
N GLY A 55 1.88 13.25 -24.67
CA GLY A 55 2.74 14.33 -25.16
C GLY A 55 2.89 15.53 -24.21
N ASP A 56 2.19 15.58 -23.07
CA ASP A 56 2.42 16.58 -22.03
C ASP A 56 3.70 16.27 -21.25
N ILE A 57 4.24 17.28 -20.55
CA ILE A 57 5.44 17.15 -19.73
C ILE A 57 5.13 17.63 -18.30
N LEU A 58 5.38 16.74 -17.32
CA LEU A 58 5.36 17.09 -15.90
C LEU A 58 6.76 17.51 -15.46
N VAL A 59 6.89 18.72 -14.94
CA VAL A 59 8.15 19.26 -14.44
C VAL A 59 8.07 19.46 -12.94
N VAL A 60 9.12 19.02 -12.23
CA VAL A 60 9.29 19.24 -10.79
C VAL A 60 10.58 19.98 -10.51
N TYR A 61 10.63 20.69 -9.41
CA TYR A 61 11.87 21.35 -8.99
C TYR A 61 12.92 20.33 -8.56
N LYS A 62 12.50 19.34 -7.76
CA LYS A 62 13.30 18.23 -7.20
C LYS A 62 12.47 16.97 -7.08
N LEU A 63 13.09 15.79 -7.17
CA LEU A 63 12.41 14.51 -7.02
C LEU A 63 11.72 14.36 -5.66
N ASP A 64 12.31 14.87 -4.57
CA ASP A 64 11.72 14.83 -3.23
C ASP A 64 10.41 15.65 -3.11
N ARG A 65 10.17 16.58 -4.02
CA ARG A 65 8.90 17.30 -4.09
C ARG A 65 7.79 16.47 -4.70
N LEU A 66 8.11 15.59 -5.63
CA LEU A 66 7.13 14.70 -6.26
C LEU A 66 6.80 13.48 -5.40
N ALA A 67 7.79 12.89 -4.74
CA ALA A 67 7.61 11.60 -4.06
C ALA A 67 8.14 11.60 -2.63
N ARG A 68 7.58 10.75 -1.79
CA ARG A 68 7.99 10.54 -0.38
C ARG A 68 8.99 9.41 -0.22
N SER A 69 9.07 8.54 -1.21
CA SER A 69 9.96 7.40 -1.25
C SER A 69 10.27 7.05 -2.71
N VAL A 70 11.34 6.30 -2.94
CA VAL A 70 11.69 5.80 -4.27
C VAL A 70 10.56 4.98 -4.86
N SER A 71 9.96 4.09 -4.07
CA SER A 71 8.81 3.28 -4.51
C SER A 71 7.57 4.12 -4.89
N HIS A 72 7.33 5.26 -4.22
CA HIS A 72 6.26 6.18 -4.61
C HIS A 72 6.59 6.91 -5.91
N PHE A 73 7.85 7.35 -6.06
CA PHE A 73 8.33 7.99 -7.28
C PHE A 73 8.16 7.07 -8.50
N VAL A 74 8.61 5.82 -8.38
CA VAL A 74 8.50 4.82 -9.46
C VAL A 74 7.05 4.61 -9.88
N ARG A 75 6.10 4.51 -8.92
CA ARG A 75 4.67 4.38 -9.25
C ARG A 75 4.11 5.59 -10.02
N VAL A 76 4.49 6.80 -9.62
CA VAL A 76 4.07 8.02 -10.34
C VAL A 76 4.67 8.01 -11.74
N PHE A 77 5.95 7.67 -11.84
CA PHE A 77 6.65 7.62 -13.11
C PHE A 77 6.06 6.55 -14.06
N ASP A 78 5.75 5.36 -13.59
CA ASP A 78 5.10 4.31 -14.38
C ASP A 78 3.73 4.78 -14.89
N ALA A 79 2.96 5.50 -14.06
CA ALA A 79 1.69 6.07 -14.48
C ALA A 79 1.85 7.13 -15.58
N LEU A 80 2.89 7.98 -15.50
CA LEU A 80 3.20 8.96 -16.56
C LEU A 80 3.61 8.26 -17.84
N LYS A 81 4.46 7.23 -17.75
CA LYS A 81 4.93 6.44 -18.90
C LYS A 81 3.78 5.75 -19.63
N VAL A 82 2.85 5.14 -18.90
CA VAL A 82 1.65 4.50 -19.50
C VAL A 82 0.79 5.50 -20.24
N LYS A 83 0.74 6.75 -19.78
CA LYS A 83 0.00 7.84 -20.44
C LYS A 83 0.77 8.53 -21.56
N GLY A 84 2.03 8.18 -21.81
CA GLY A 84 2.86 8.88 -22.78
C GLY A 84 3.24 10.31 -22.36
N VAL A 85 3.27 10.59 -21.05
CA VAL A 85 3.61 11.88 -20.46
C VAL A 85 5.10 11.93 -20.15
N GLY A 86 5.79 12.98 -20.62
CA GLY A 86 7.19 13.25 -20.30
C GLY A 86 7.37 13.70 -18.85
N PHE A 87 8.56 13.47 -18.31
CA PHE A 87 8.94 13.92 -16.95
C PHE A 87 10.28 14.65 -16.98
N ARG A 88 10.37 15.74 -16.22
CA ARG A 88 11.61 16.51 -16.06
C ARG A 88 11.79 16.96 -14.61
N SER A 89 13.00 16.81 -14.07
CA SER A 89 13.43 17.43 -12.83
C SER A 89 14.47 18.51 -13.08
N LEU A 90 14.25 19.72 -12.53
CA LEU A 90 15.12 20.86 -12.82
C LEU A 90 16.47 20.78 -12.08
N THR A 91 16.47 20.23 -10.86
CA THR A 91 17.69 20.23 -10.02
C THR A 91 18.60 19.06 -10.35
N GLU A 92 18.03 17.88 -10.58
CA GLU A 92 18.78 16.67 -10.90
C GLU A 92 19.08 16.55 -12.40
N SER A 93 18.59 17.48 -13.24
CA SER A 93 18.74 17.46 -14.70
C SER A 93 18.31 16.13 -15.33
N ILE A 94 17.22 15.55 -14.83
CA ILE A 94 16.68 14.28 -15.29
C ILE A 94 15.52 14.58 -16.25
N GLU A 95 15.61 14.04 -17.47
CA GLU A 95 14.58 14.18 -18.50
C GLU A 95 14.30 12.82 -19.14
N THR A 96 13.01 12.45 -19.25
CA THR A 96 12.61 11.15 -19.81
C THR A 96 12.87 10.98 -21.30
N ASP A 97 13.00 12.06 -22.01
CA ASP A 97 13.31 12.10 -23.46
C ASP A 97 14.80 11.85 -23.74
N THR A 98 15.69 12.01 -22.75
CA THR A 98 17.12 11.69 -22.89
C THR A 98 17.42 10.22 -22.57
N ALA A 99 18.45 9.65 -23.22
CA ALA A 99 18.91 8.29 -22.92
C ALA A 99 19.43 8.18 -21.47
N GLN A 100 20.12 9.21 -20.98
CA GLN A 100 20.65 9.29 -19.61
C GLN A 100 19.51 9.32 -18.58
N GLY A 101 18.48 10.15 -18.79
CA GLY A 101 17.31 10.23 -17.92
C GLY A 101 16.56 8.90 -17.86
N ARG A 102 16.31 8.25 -18.99
CA ARG A 102 15.70 6.91 -19.01
C ARG A 102 16.53 5.88 -18.26
N MET A 103 17.84 5.85 -18.45
CA MET A 103 18.74 4.96 -17.72
C MET A 103 18.63 5.19 -16.19
N PHE A 104 18.69 6.45 -15.75
CA PHE A 104 18.58 6.79 -14.34
C PHE A 104 17.23 6.32 -13.74
N LEU A 105 16.14 6.48 -14.46
CA LEU A 105 14.82 6.04 -14.02
C LEU A 105 14.71 4.51 -13.94
N HIS A 106 15.34 3.78 -14.86
CA HIS A 106 15.43 2.32 -14.77
C HIS A 106 16.24 1.87 -13.54
N LEU A 107 17.35 2.54 -13.23
CA LEU A 107 18.12 2.28 -12.01
C LEU A 107 17.30 2.53 -10.73
N LEU A 108 16.54 3.63 -10.69
CA LEU A 108 15.66 3.91 -9.55
C LEU A 108 14.55 2.86 -9.41
N SER A 109 14.00 2.37 -10.53
CA SER A 109 12.99 1.31 -10.51
C SER A 109 13.56 0.00 -9.98
N ALA A 110 14.74 -0.40 -10.44
CA ALA A 110 15.44 -1.59 -9.96
C ALA A 110 15.78 -1.48 -8.47
N PHE A 111 16.22 -0.31 -8.02
CA PHE A 111 16.50 -0.05 -6.61
C PHE A 111 15.23 -0.14 -5.74
N ALA A 112 14.11 0.42 -6.19
CA ALA A 112 12.83 0.33 -5.48
C ALA A 112 12.29 -1.11 -5.40
N GLU A 113 12.54 -1.93 -6.41
CA GLU A 113 12.21 -3.35 -6.40
C GLU A 113 13.07 -4.11 -5.39
N PHE A 114 14.37 -3.90 -5.44
CA PHE A 114 15.32 -4.48 -4.48
C PHE A 114 14.96 -4.11 -3.02
N GLU A 115 14.66 -2.86 -2.74
CA GLU A 115 14.25 -2.40 -1.41
C GLU A 115 12.96 -3.12 -0.92
N ARG A 116 11.98 -3.30 -1.81
CA ARG A 116 10.74 -4.05 -1.51
C ARG A 116 11.02 -5.52 -1.20
N GLU A 117 11.89 -6.18 -1.96
CA GLU A 117 12.24 -7.58 -1.71
C GLU A 117 12.99 -7.73 -0.37
N LEU A 118 13.92 -6.85 -0.04
CA LEU A 118 14.57 -6.85 1.28
C LEU A 118 13.59 -6.70 2.44
N ILE A 119 12.61 -5.80 2.31
CA ILE A 119 11.56 -5.64 3.33
C ILE A 119 10.74 -6.91 3.45
N ARG A 120 10.35 -7.52 2.33
CA ARG A 120 9.60 -8.76 2.28
C ARG A 120 10.34 -9.91 2.94
N GLU A 121 11.64 -10.09 2.64
CA GLU A 121 12.49 -11.09 3.26
C GLU A 121 12.56 -10.92 4.78
N ARG A 122 12.78 -9.70 5.27
CA ARG A 122 12.80 -9.38 6.70
C ARG A 122 11.45 -9.66 7.37
N CYS A 123 10.35 -9.30 6.74
CA CYS A 123 9.01 -9.61 7.24
C CYS A 123 8.76 -11.13 7.33
N LEU A 124 9.14 -11.89 6.31
CA LEU A 124 9.00 -13.36 6.31
C LEU A 124 9.90 -14.01 7.37
N ALA A 125 11.13 -13.56 7.52
CA ALA A 125 12.03 -14.02 8.58
C ALA A 125 11.45 -13.74 9.98
N GLY A 126 10.97 -12.52 10.21
CA GLY A 126 10.30 -12.14 11.46
C GLY A 126 9.04 -12.98 11.74
N GLN A 127 8.22 -13.26 10.72
CA GLN A 127 7.05 -14.14 10.86
C GLN A 127 7.46 -15.58 11.20
N ARG A 128 8.50 -16.13 10.56
CA ARG A 128 9.01 -17.46 10.87
C ARG A 128 9.51 -17.55 12.31
N ALA A 129 10.31 -16.58 12.76
CA ALA A 129 10.82 -16.50 14.12
C ALA A 129 9.69 -16.42 15.15
N ALA A 130 8.69 -15.57 14.89
CA ALA A 130 7.56 -15.43 15.80
C ALA A 130 6.66 -16.69 15.83
N ARG A 131 6.49 -17.42 14.70
CA ARG A 131 5.82 -18.74 14.69
C ARG A 131 6.60 -19.77 15.50
N ALA A 132 7.92 -19.82 15.35
CA ALA A 132 8.78 -20.70 16.14
C ALA A 132 8.69 -20.38 17.65
N ALA A 133 8.49 -19.12 18.02
CA ALA A 133 8.24 -18.68 19.39
C ALA A 133 6.78 -18.89 19.86
N GLY A 134 5.94 -19.64 19.11
CA GLY A 134 4.56 -19.95 19.49
C GLY A 134 3.57 -18.81 19.35
N LYS A 135 3.96 -17.68 18.75
CA LYS A 135 3.04 -16.56 18.52
C LYS A 135 2.01 -16.90 17.44
N THR A 136 0.76 -16.66 17.74
CA THR A 136 -0.36 -16.83 16.80
C THR A 136 -0.78 -15.47 16.23
N TRP A 137 -1.21 -15.47 14.98
CA TRP A 137 -1.70 -14.28 14.29
C TRP A 137 -3.20 -14.33 14.07
N GLY A 138 -3.78 -13.15 13.99
CA GLY A 138 -5.20 -12.98 13.73
C GLY A 138 -5.97 -12.61 14.97
N LYS A 139 -7.29 -12.47 14.81
CA LYS A 139 -8.22 -12.22 15.90
C LYS A 139 -8.20 -13.42 16.87
N ALA A 140 -8.10 -13.16 18.16
CA ALA A 140 -8.26 -14.22 19.18
C ALA A 140 -9.55 -15.00 18.92
N ARG A 141 -9.51 -16.30 19.11
CA ARG A 141 -10.71 -17.12 18.95
C ARG A 141 -11.72 -16.71 20.01
N ALA A 142 -12.97 -16.55 19.60
CA ALA A 142 -14.05 -16.23 20.52
C ALA A 142 -14.41 -17.41 21.43
N LEU A 143 -14.14 -18.66 20.98
CA LEU A 143 -14.42 -19.89 21.72
C LEU A 143 -13.17 -20.77 21.77
N SER A 144 -12.95 -21.42 22.90
CA SER A 144 -11.92 -22.44 23.07
C SER A 144 -12.30 -23.74 22.29
N ASP A 145 -11.32 -24.59 22.02
CA ASP A 145 -11.60 -25.89 21.38
C ASP A 145 -12.50 -26.78 22.30
N GLU A 146 -12.39 -26.63 23.62
CA GLU A 146 -13.23 -27.32 24.62
C GLU A 146 -14.68 -26.83 24.57
N ASP A 147 -14.92 -25.52 24.55
CA ASP A 147 -16.27 -24.95 24.41
C ASP A 147 -16.94 -25.41 23.11
N VAL A 148 -16.19 -25.45 22.02
CA VAL A 148 -16.70 -25.94 20.72
C VAL A 148 -17.06 -27.42 20.77
N ILE A 149 -16.25 -28.26 21.42
CA ILE A 149 -16.53 -29.70 21.59
C ILE A 149 -17.78 -29.92 22.45
N GLN A 150 -17.91 -29.17 23.54
CA GLN A 150 -19.10 -29.26 24.41
C GLN A 150 -20.36 -28.81 23.66
N ALA A 151 -20.26 -27.69 22.90
CA ALA A 151 -21.38 -27.21 22.09
C ALA A 151 -21.80 -28.23 21.00
N ILE A 152 -20.82 -28.92 20.36
CA ILE A 152 -21.13 -29.99 19.39
C ILE A 152 -21.84 -31.13 20.06
N ARG A 153 -21.40 -31.59 21.24
CA ARG A 153 -22.02 -32.68 22.00
C ARG A 153 -23.46 -32.31 22.39
N ALA A 154 -23.64 -31.12 22.96
CA ALA A 154 -24.96 -30.65 23.39
C ALA A 154 -25.92 -30.45 22.19
N TRP A 155 -25.45 -29.98 21.05
CA TRP A 155 -26.27 -29.88 19.83
C TRP A 155 -26.65 -31.23 19.27
N ARG A 156 -25.69 -32.16 19.19
CA ARG A 156 -25.94 -33.54 18.65
C ARG A 156 -26.82 -34.39 19.54
N SER A 157 -26.92 -34.07 20.84
CA SER A 157 -27.89 -34.74 21.73
C SER A 157 -29.35 -34.40 21.40
N GLY A 158 -29.58 -33.35 20.60
CA GLY A 158 -30.93 -32.86 20.24
C GLY A 158 -31.60 -32.00 21.30
N TRP A 159 -31.00 -31.84 22.49
CA TRP A 159 -31.59 -31.06 23.58
C TRP A 159 -31.49 -29.56 23.40
N TYR A 160 -30.48 -29.11 22.66
CA TYR A 160 -30.22 -27.66 22.50
C TYR A 160 -30.12 -27.27 21.01
N LYS A 161 -30.74 -26.14 20.66
CA LYS A 161 -30.55 -25.50 19.35
C LYS A 161 -29.22 -24.74 19.32
N GLN A 162 -28.60 -24.60 18.14
CA GLN A 162 -27.38 -23.81 17.98
C GLN A 162 -27.54 -22.36 18.44
N SER A 163 -28.71 -21.75 18.29
CA SER A 163 -29.00 -20.39 18.75
C SER A 163 -28.88 -20.27 20.29
N THR A 164 -29.47 -21.21 21.03
CA THR A 164 -29.43 -21.26 22.49
C THR A 164 -28.00 -21.46 23.00
N LEU A 165 -27.24 -22.37 22.37
CA LEU A 165 -25.84 -22.60 22.72
C LEU A 165 -24.95 -21.37 22.43
N ALA A 166 -25.21 -20.67 21.33
CA ALA A 166 -24.49 -19.43 21.00
C ALA A 166 -24.76 -18.34 22.04
N GLU A 167 -26.00 -18.18 22.49
CA GLU A 167 -26.39 -17.25 23.55
C GLU A 167 -25.69 -17.59 24.88
N MET A 168 -25.70 -18.88 25.27
CA MET A 168 -25.02 -19.35 26.50
C MET A 168 -23.49 -19.11 26.47
N LEU A 169 -22.88 -19.16 25.29
CA LEU A 169 -21.45 -18.93 25.09
C LEU A 169 -21.11 -17.45 24.79
N GLY A 170 -22.09 -16.56 24.81
CA GLY A 170 -21.88 -15.11 24.56
C GLY A 170 -21.41 -14.77 23.14
N VAL A 171 -21.76 -15.58 22.15
CA VAL A 171 -21.35 -15.39 20.74
C VAL A 171 -22.56 -15.39 19.81
N SER A 172 -22.40 -14.88 18.57
CA SER A 172 -23.44 -15.00 17.57
C SER A 172 -23.59 -16.45 17.06
N THR A 173 -24.77 -16.80 16.61
CA THR A 173 -25.06 -18.14 16.02
C THR A 173 -24.15 -18.44 14.83
N SER A 174 -23.83 -17.43 14.00
CA SER A 174 -22.91 -17.58 12.88
C SER A 174 -21.47 -17.87 13.37
N CYS A 175 -21.04 -17.18 14.42
CA CYS A 175 -19.72 -17.42 15.02
C CYS A 175 -19.60 -18.86 15.54
N LEU A 176 -20.59 -19.34 16.29
CA LEU A 176 -20.62 -20.72 16.78
C LEU A 176 -20.60 -21.72 15.60
N ARG A 177 -21.39 -21.50 14.58
CA ARG A 177 -21.44 -22.35 13.38
C ARG A 177 -20.10 -22.43 12.66
N ASP A 178 -19.42 -21.30 12.50
CA ASP A 178 -18.10 -21.24 11.87
C ASP A 178 -17.05 -22.02 12.69
N HIS A 179 -17.11 -21.93 14.01
CA HIS A 179 -16.23 -22.69 14.90
C HIS A 179 -16.50 -24.20 14.81
N ILE A 180 -17.75 -24.64 14.81
CA ILE A 180 -18.14 -26.04 14.63
C ILE A 180 -17.63 -26.58 13.28
N HIS A 181 -17.91 -25.89 12.18
CA HIS A 181 -17.45 -26.29 10.85
C HIS A 181 -15.92 -26.36 10.74
N ARG A 182 -15.23 -25.44 11.36
CA ARG A 182 -13.76 -25.42 11.37
C ARG A 182 -13.19 -26.61 12.17
N HIS A 183 -13.79 -26.93 13.31
CA HIS A 183 -13.42 -28.09 14.13
C HIS A 183 -13.66 -29.40 13.38
N GLU A 184 -14.82 -29.56 12.74
CA GLU A 184 -15.17 -30.75 11.95
C GLU A 184 -14.27 -30.96 10.73
N ARG A 185 -13.87 -29.87 10.05
CA ARG A 185 -12.88 -29.95 8.96
C ARG A 185 -11.53 -30.43 9.46
N ARG A 186 -11.04 -29.93 10.61
CA ARG A 186 -9.78 -30.38 11.22
C ARG A 186 -9.82 -31.87 11.58
N GLY A 187 -10.90 -32.32 12.17
CA GLY A 187 -11.06 -33.75 12.51
C GLY A 187 -11.06 -34.66 11.28
N ARG A 188 -11.62 -34.23 10.15
CA ARG A 188 -11.55 -34.98 8.87
C ARG A 188 -10.14 -35.02 8.29
N TRP A 189 -9.39 -33.94 8.37
CA TRP A 189 -7.99 -33.87 7.92
C TRP A 189 -7.08 -34.78 8.73
N MET A 190 -7.21 -34.79 10.05
CA MET A 190 -6.43 -35.65 10.92
C MET A 190 -6.68 -37.15 10.64
N LYS A 191 -7.93 -37.55 10.37
CA LYS A 191 -8.27 -38.94 9.98
C LYS A 191 -7.77 -39.32 8.58
N ALA A 192 -7.63 -38.34 7.66
CA ALA A 192 -7.09 -38.59 6.33
C ALA A 192 -5.56 -38.74 6.30
N LEU A 193 -4.85 -38.16 7.27
CA LEU A 193 -3.39 -38.29 7.40
C LEU A 193 -2.96 -39.55 8.16
N GLN A 194 -3.91 -40.29 8.77
CA GLN A 194 -3.65 -41.55 9.49
C GLN A 194 -3.98 -42.81 8.66
N LYS A 195 -4.42 -42.62 7.40
CA LYS A 195 -4.57 -43.64 6.38
C LYS A 195 -3.45 -43.57 5.34
#